data_eb97d88b09db44d3444980ca9cfcb404
#
_entry.id   eb97d88b09db44d3444980ca9cfcb404
#
_cell.length_a   1.000
_cell.length_b   1.000
_cell.length_c   1.000
_cell.angle_alpha   90.00
_cell.angle_beta   90.00
_cell.angle_gamma   90.00
#
_symmetry.space_group_name_H-M   'P 1'
#
loop_
_entity.id
_entity.type
_entity.pdbx_description
1 polymer ?
#
loop_
_entity_poly.entity_id
_entity_poly.type
_entity_poly.pdbx_seq_one_letter_code
_entity_poly.pdbx_strand_id
1 'polypeptide(L)'
;EGKDVEKLTYGINAVIADRYFPKERYGQDAIRIELTPLLDEHLQDEETRNMLLIMGLLAAALLLTATLNYVLISLSSMAYRAKGIAIHKCSGAEWGSVFGIFLWETAFIVIVSVLLMVFISLNAREIIEELTQVSIGSLFSWQNLWAPCLTVMFLFLVGSIIPGIYFSSVPVTQVFRKYTERKRSWKYPLLFVQFGGVAFLFGLTGVMYAQYHYTMNKDLGYDIT
;
A
#
# COMPACT_ATOMS: atom_id res chain seq x y z
N GLU A 1 -19.65 -7.85 -22.94
CA GLU A 1 -19.47 -6.38 -22.97
C GLU A 1 -18.67 -5.91 -24.21
N GLY A 2 -17.53 -6.52 -24.56
CA GLY A 2 -16.73 -6.05 -25.70
C GLY A 2 -17.42 -6.14 -27.07
N LYS A 3 -18.28 -7.12 -27.30
CA LYS A 3 -19.00 -7.28 -28.60
C LYS A 3 -20.03 -6.20 -28.85
N ASP A 4 -20.59 -5.57 -27.83
CA ASP A 4 -21.57 -4.50 -27.99
C ASP A 4 -20.89 -3.15 -28.31
N VAL A 5 -19.70 -2.91 -27.78
CA VAL A 5 -18.91 -1.70 -28.08
C VAL A 5 -18.48 -1.67 -29.55
N GLU A 6 -18.00 -2.81 -30.07
CA GLU A 6 -17.56 -2.93 -31.46
C GLU A 6 -18.74 -2.71 -32.46
N LYS A 7 -19.92 -3.26 -32.16
CA LYS A 7 -21.12 -3.02 -32.95
C LYS A 7 -21.59 -1.56 -32.92
N LEU A 8 -21.50 -0.92 -31.74
CA LEU A 8 -21.83 0.49 -31.58
C LEU A 8 -20.84 1.37 -32.34
N THR A 9 -19.54 1.11 -32.22
CA THR A 9 -18.49 1.82 -32.97
C THR A 9 -18.71 1.71 -34.48
N TYR A 10 -19.02 0.51 -34.98
CA TYR A 10 -19.33 0.29 -36.38
C TYR A 10 -20.58 1.05 -36.82
N GLY A 11 -21.67 1.00 -36.05
CA GLY A 11 -22.91 1.70 -36.32
C GLY A 11 -22.74 3.23 -36.34
N ILE A 12 -22.01 3.78 -35.41
CA ILE A 12 -21.72 5.23 -35.33
C ILE A 12 -20.86 5.66 -36.51
N ASN A 13 -19.83 4.91 -36.86
CA ASN A 13 -18.99 5.23 -38.02
C ASN A 13 -19.78 5.15 -39.36
N ALA A 14 -20.63 4.17 -39.51
CA ALA A 14 -21.45 4.03 -40.71
C ALA A 14 -22.47 5.17 -40.86
N VAL A 15 -23.06 5.65 -39.74
CA VAL A 15 -24.13 6.68 -39.80
C VAL A 15 -23.55 8.10 -39.75
N ILE A 16 -22.53 8.34 -38.95
CA ILE A 16 -21.98 9.68 -38.70
C ILE A 16 -20.69 9.92 -39.50
N ALA A 17 -19.66 9.10 -39.28
CA ALA A 17 -18.34 9.35 -39.86
C ALA A 17 -18.38 9.19 -41.39
N ASP A 18 -18.98 8.14 -41.92
CA ASP A 18 -19.07 7.92 -43.38
C ASP A 18 -19.97 8.93 -44.08
N ARG A 19 -20.98 9.49 -43.38
CA ARG A 19 -21.88 10.50 -43.95
C ARG A 19 -21.27 11.90 -43.96
N TYR A 20 -20.56 12.31 -42.92
CA TYR A 20 -20.03 13.66 -42.81
C TYR A 20 -18.54 13.75 -43.17
N PHE A 21 -17.80 12.65 -43.04
CA PHE A 21 -16.36 12.57 -43.34
C PHE A 21 -16.05 11.35 -44.23
N PRO A 22 -16.62 11.27 -45.43
CA PRO A 22 -16.41 10.12 -46.30
C PRO A 22 -14.95 10.03 -46.75
N LYS A 23 -14.41 8.81 -46.75
CA LYS A 23 -13.02 8.50 -47.15
C LYS A 23 -12.72 8.99 -48.59
N GLU A 24 -13.71 9.01 -49.46
CA GLU A 24 -13.59 9.48 -50.85
C GLU A 24 -13.20 10.97 -50.92
N ARG A 25 -13.65 11.77 -49.95
CA ARG A 25 -13.43 13.21 -49.90
C ARG A 25 -12.26 13.63 -49.04
N TYR A 26 -12.00 12.91 -47.96
CA TYR A 26 -11.01 13.27 -46.97
C TYR A 26 -9.79 12.30 -46.93
N GLY A 27 -9.84 11.21 -47.70
CA GLY A 27 -8.74 10.26 -47.81
C GLY A 27 -8.28 9.69 -46.45
N GLN A 28 -7.00 9.87 -46.13
CA GLN A 28 -6.43 9.42 -44.86
C GLN A 28 -6.83 10.30 -43.66
N ASP A 29 -7.28 11.53 -43.90
CA ASP A 29 -7.73 12.47 -42.88
C ASP A 29 -9.23 12.27 -42.51
N ALA A 30 -9.86 11.21 -43.00
CA ALA A 30 -11.23 10.88 -42.64
C ALA A 30 -11.35 10.54 -41.16
N ILE A 31 -12.14 11.31 -40.43
CA ILE A 31 -12.36 11.10 -38.99
C ILE A 31 -13.04 9.76 -38.77
N ARG A 32 -12.53 8.99 -37.88
CA ARG A 32 -13.12 7.74 -37.36
C ARG A 32 -13.36 7.89 -35.88
N ILE A 33 -14.54 7.49 -35.45
CA ILE A 33 -14.95 7.49 -34.06
C ILE A 33 -14.63 6.10 -33.50
N GLU A 34 -13.81 6.05 -32.49
CA GLU A 34 -13.52 4.84 -31.73
C GLU A 34 -14.14 4.98 -30.34
N LEU A 35 -14.95 4.01 -29.96
CA LEU A 35 -15.52 3.97 -28.62
C LEU A 35 -14.64 3.05 -27.78
N THR A 36 -13.96 3.64 -26.82
CA THR A 36 -13.21 2.90 -25.80
C THR A 36 -13.98 2.93 -24.48
N PRO A 37 -14.02 1.83 -23.71
CA PRO A 37 -14.55 1.86 -22.37
C PRO A 37 -13.78 2.89 -21.54
N LEU A 38 -14.49 3.72 -20.79
CA LEU A 38 -13.90 4.81 -20.02
C LEU A 38 -12.80 4.33 -19.05
N LEU A 39 -12.93 3.11 -18.54
CA LEU A 39 -11.94 2.49 -17.66
C LEU A 39 -10.63 2.16 -18.41
N ASP A 40 -10.75 1.68 -19.66
CA ASP A 40 -9.57 1.32 -20.47
C ASP A 40 -8.85 2.58 -20.96
N GLU A 41 -9.57 3.63 -21.29
CA GLU A 41 -9.05 4.95 -21.65
C GLU A 41 -8.18 5.52 -20.52
N HIS A 42 -8.71 5.54 -19.29
CA HIS A 42 -7.97 6.03 -18.12
C HIS A 42 -6.74 5.19 -17.77
N LEU A 43 -6.79 3.86 -18.01
CA LEU A 43 -5.63 2.99 -17.75
C LEU A 43 -4.58 3.05 -18.87
N GLN A 44 -4.96 3.45 -20.08
CA GLN A 44 -4.03 3.64 -21.20
C GLN A 44 -3.35 5.01 -21.17
N ASP A 45 -3.93 5.98 -20.45
CA ASP A 45 -3.31 7.28 -20.26
C ASP A 45 -2.01 7.14 -19.46
N GLU A 46 -0.91 7.56 -20.05
CA GLU A 46 0.43 7.44 -19.48
C GLU A 46 0.56 8.22 -18.16
N GLU A 47 -0.10 9.39 -18.07
CA GLU A 47 -0.08 10.21 -16.86
C GLU A 47 -0.80 9.51 -15.71
N THR A 48 -1.99 8.97 -15.96
CA THR A 48 -2.77 8.22 -14.96
C THR A 48 -2.03 6.97 -14.50
N ARG A 49 -1.42 6.24 -15.41
CA ARG A 49 -0.62 5.05 -15.08
C ARG A 49 0.60 5.41 -14.21
N ASN A 50 1.32 6.46 -14.54
CA ASN A 50 2.46 6.92 -13.77
C ASN A 50 2.03 7.40 -12.37
N MET A 51 0.92 8.11 -12.26
CA MET A 51 0.34 8.51 -10.98
C MET A 51 0.00 7.31 -10.11
N LEU A 52 -0.68 6.29 -10.66
CA LEU A 52 -1.00 5.05 -9.95
C LEU A 52 0.25 4.30 -9.50
N LEU A 53 1.29 4.24 -10.33
CA LEU A 53 2.57 3.64 -9.97
C LEU A 53 3.24 4.37 -8.80
N ILE A 54 3.28 5.70 -8.83
CA ILE A 54 3.86 6.51 -7.76
C ILE A 54 3.08 6.30 -6.46
N MET A 55 1.75 6.37 -6.50
CA MET A 55 0.91 6.12 -5.33
C MET A 55 1.08 4.70 -4.78
N GLY A 56 1.17 3.70 -5.66
CA GLY A 56 1.44 2.31 -5.31
C GLY A 56 2.80 2.12 -4.64
N LEU A 57 3.84 2.76 -5.17
CA LEU A 57 5.18 2.76 -4.57
C LEU A 57 5.20 3.41 -3.19
N LEU A 58 4.52 4.55 -3.02
CA LEU A 58 4.38 5.21 -1.72
C LEU A 58 3.66 4.33 -0.71
N ALA A 59 2.55 3.72 -1.10
CA ALA A 59 1.81 2.79 -0.26
C ALA A 59 2.66 1.59 0.14
N ALA A 60 3.40 1.00 -0.80
CA ALA A 60 4.33 -0.10 -0.54
C ALA A 60 5.47 0.31 0.41
N ALA A 61 6.04 1.49 0.26
CA ALA A 61 7.07 2.02 1.13
C ALA A 61 6.56 2.24 2.57
N LEU A 62 5.34 2.79 2.73
CA LEU A 62 4.71 2.95 4.03
C LEU A 62 4.43 1.59 4.68
N LEU A 63 3.89 0.63 3.92
CA LEU A 63 3.64 -0.73 4.40
C LEU A 63 4.92 -1.43 4.85
N LEU A 64 5.98 -1.32 4.06
CA LEU A 64 7.29 -1.87 4.39
C LEU A 64 7.83 -1.25 5.68
N THR A 65 7.79 0.07 5.80
CA THR A 65 8.25 0.81 6.99
C THR A 65 7.48 0.40 8.24
N ALA A 66 6.15 0.32 8.16
CA ALA A 66 5.30 -0.12 9.27
C ALA A 66 5.64 -1.55 9.70
N THR A 67 5.78 -2.46 8.72
CA THR A 67 6.13 -3.86 8.96
C THR A 67 7.49 -4.00 9.62
N LEU A 68 8.51 -3.32 9.11
CA LEU A 68 9.87 -3.35 9.66
C LEU A 68 9.90 -2.76 11.07
N ASN A 69 9.15 -1.69 11.33
CA ASN A 69 9.05 -1.10 12.66
C ASN A 69 8.45 -2.09 13.67
N TYR A 70 7.36 -2.77 13.30
CA TYR A 70 6.75 -3.80 14.14
C TYR A 70 7.74 -4.96 14.42
N VAL A 71 8.41 -5.47 13.40
CA VAL A 71 9.43 -6.54 13.53
C VAL A 71 10.58 -6.10 14.44
N LEU A 72 11.06 -4.87 14.28
CA LEU A 72 12.12 -4.30 15.13
C LEU A 72 11.70 -4.23 16.60
N ILE A 73 10.50 -3.76 16.90
CA ILE A 73 9.95 -3.69 18.25
C ILE A 73 9.82 -5.10 18.84
N SER A 74 9.24 -6.03 18.07
CA SER A 74 9.07 -7.43 18.48
C SER A 74 10.42 -8.09 18.82
N LEU A 75 11.40 -7.96 17.94
CA LEU A 75 12.74 -8.49 18.16
C LEU A 75 13.52 -7.74 19.27
N SER A 76 13.20 -6.46 19.52
CA SER A 76 13.82 -5.70 20.61
C SER A 76 13.35 -6.16 21.99
N SER A 77 12.12 -6.63 22.10
CA SER A 77 11.55 -7.18 23.33
C SER A 77 12.09 -8.57 23.69
N MET A 78 12.94 -9.13 22.83
CA MET A 78 13.50 -10.48 22.96
C MET A 78 14.18 -10.75 24.32
N ALA A 79 14.96 -9.80 24.83
CA ALA A 79 15.68 -9.98 26.09
C ALA A 79 14.73 -10.24 27.28
N TYR A 80 13.56 -9.62 27.26
CA TYR A 80 12.51 -9.83 28.28
C TYR A 80 11.78 -11.16 28.11
N ARG A 81 11.50 -11.57 26.88
CA ARG A 81 10.69 -12.75 26.55
C ARG A 81 11.51 -14.04 26.58
N ALA A 82 12.82 -13.96 26.33
CA ALA A 82 13.69 -15.11 26.23
C ALA A 82 13.63 -16.01 27.48
N LYS A 83 13.57 -15.42 28.69
CA LYS A 83 13.45 -16.18 29.93
C LYS A 83 12.14 -16.98 30.00
N GLY A 84 11.01 -16.35 29.67
CA GLY A 84 9.70 -17.02 29.67
C GLY A 84 9.66 -18.17 28.64
N ILE A 85 10.18 -17.92 27.45
CA ILE A 85 10.25 -18.94 26.39
C ILE A 85 11.16 -20.11 26.82
N ALA A 86 12.30 -19.83 27.46
CA ALA A 86 13.17 -20.87 27.97
C ALA A 86 12.47 -21.75 29.04
N ILE A 87 11.71 -21.13 29.95
CA ILE A 87 10.91 -21.86 30.94
C ILE A 87 9.88 -22.73 30.25
N HIS A 88 9.12 -22.22 29.28
CA HIS A 88 8.16 -23.00 28.50
C HIS A 88 8.81 -24.19 27.81
N LYS A 89 9.98 -24.00 27.20
CA LYS A 89 10.75 -25.10 26.56
C LYS A 89 11.26 -26.13 27.58
N CYS A 90 11.73 -25.68 28.74
CA CYS A 90 12.13 -26.58 29.82
C CYS A 90 10.95 -27.42 30.37
N SER A 91 9.74 -26.87 30.30
CA SER A 91 8.49 -27.56 30.66
C SER A 91 7.94 -28.45 29.54
N GLY A 92 8.72 -28.68 28.46
CA GLY A 92 8.34 -29.57 27.36
C GLY A 92 7.59 -28.89 26.20
N ALA A 93 7.57 -27.56 26.15
CA ALA A 93 6.94 -26.89 25.02
C ALA A 93 7.75 -27.12 23.71
N GLU A 94 7.05 -27.65 22.72
CA GLU A 94 7.58 -27.85 21.38
C GLU A 94 7.71 -26.53 20.62
N TRP A 95 8.44 -26.57 19.50
CA TRP A 95 8.62 -25.43 18.59
C TRP A 95 7.31 -24.77 18.20
N GLY A 96 6.28 -25.58 17.84
CA GLY A 96 4.96 -25.11 17.44
C GLY A 96 4.21 -24.37 18.55
N SER A 97 4.35 -24.78 19.78
CA SER A 97 3.74 -24.13 20.93
C SER A 97 4.28 -22.70 21.12
N VAL A 98 5.61 -22.56 21.04
CA VAL A 98 6.27 -21.25 21.15
C VAL A 98 5.89 -20.35 19.94
N PHE A 99 5.90 -20.90 18.74
CA PHE A 99 5.45 -20.18 17.54
C PHE A 99 4.00 -19.71 17.66
N GLY A 100 3.12 -20.56 18.19
CA GLY A 100 1.70 -20.23 18.41
C GLY A 100 1.51 -19.00 19.31
N ILE A 101 2.36 -18.79 20.32
CA ILE A 101 2.29 -17.60 21.19
C ILE A 101 2.44 -16.33 20.34
N PHE A 102 3.39 -16.28 19.42
CA PHE A 102 3.61 -15.12 18.55
C PHE A 102 2.49 -14.93 17.54
N LEU A 103 1.93 -16.03 17.03
CA LEU A 103 0.75 -15.96 16.15
C LEU A 103 -0.42 -15.29 16.85
N TRP A 104 -0.76 -15.72 18.07
CA TRP A 104 -1.87 -15.15 18.83
C TRP A 104 -1.64 -13.69 19.20
N GLU A 105 -0.42 -13.36 19.61
CA GLU A 105 -0.05 -11.98 19.93
C GLU A 105 -0.20 -11.06 18.72
N THR A 106 0.36 -11.49 17.58
CA THR A 106 0.25 -10.73 16.34
C THR A 106 -1.20 -10.64 15.87
N ALA A 107 -1.98 -11.72 15.96
CA ALA A 107 -3.41 -11.73 15.64
C ALA A 107 -4.17 -10.69 16.47
N PHE A 108 -3.93 -10.65 17.78
CA PHE A 108 -4.56 -9.68 18.67
C PHE A 108 -4.24 -8.24 18.27
N ILE A 109 -2.96 -7.94 18.01
CA ILE A 109 -2.51 -6.60 17.59
C ILE A 109 -3.17 -6.23 16.25
N VAL A 110 -3.20 -7.14 15.29
CA VAL A 110 -3.80 -6.91 13.97
C VAL A 110 -5.31 -6.66 14.10
N ILE A 111 -6.02 -7.45 14.90
CA ILE A 111 -7.46 -7.26 15.14
C ILE A 111 -7.73 -5.87 15.74
N VAL A 112 -7.00 -5.49 16.79
CA VAL A 112 -7.13 -4.17 17.42
C VAL A 112 -6.81 -3.05 16.41
N SER A 113 -5.77 -3.23 15.59
CA SER A 113 -5.39 -2.26 14.55
C SER A 113 -6.47 -2.09 13.49
N VAL A 114 -7.09 -3.19 13.04
CA VAL A 114 -8.22 -3.16 12.09
C VAL A 114 -9.44 -2.46 12.69
N LEU A 115 -9.78 -2.75 13.94
CA LEU A 115 -10.88 -2.07 14.64
C LEU A 115 -10.61 -0.57 14.75
N LEU A 116 -9.39 -0.19 15.10
CA LEU A 116 -8.98 1.22 15.18
C LEU A 116 -9.01 1.90 13.80
N MET A 117 -8.55 1.23 12.77
CA MET A 117 -8.61 1.72 11.38
C MET A 117 -10.07 2.00 10.96
N VAL A 118 -10.98 1.05 11.20
CA VAL A 118 -12.41 1.23 10.90
C VAL A 118 -12.98 2.40 11.69
N PHE A 119 -12.68 2.47 13.00
CA PHE A 119 -13.13 3.56 13.86
C PHE A 119 -12.67 4.93 13.35
N ILE A 120 -11.37 5.07 13.01
CA ILE A 120 -10.81 6.32 12.47
C ILE A 120 -11.46 6.65 11.13
N SER A 121 -11.59 5.68 10.23
CA SER A 121 -12.18 5.89 8.90
C SER A 121 -13.62 6.37 8.97
N LEU A 122 -14.41 5.83 9.89
CA LEU A 122 -15.80 6.27 10.10
C LEU A 122 -15.89 7.68 10.67
N ASN A 123 -14.99 8.06 11.59
CA ASN A 123 -14.96 9.40 12.16
C ASN A 123 -14.38 10.46 11.20
N ALA A 124 -13.46 10.06 10.33
CA ALA A 124 -12.86 10.94 9.32
C ALA A 124 -13.62 10.90 7.97
N ARG A 125 -14.82 10.33 7.94
CA ARG A 125 -15.59 10.08 6.73
C ARG A 125 -15.73 11.31 5.85
N GLU A 126 -16.17 12.42 6.40
CA GLU A 126 -16.40 13.66 5.66
C GLU A 126 -15.12 14.17 4.97
N ILE A 127 -14.01 14.15 5.71
CA ILE A 127 -12.71 14.59 5.19
C ILE A 127 -12.22 13.65 4.07
N ILE A 128 -12.39 12.34 4.25
CA ILE A 128 -11.97 11.35 3.27
C ILE A 128 -12.82 11.48 1.98
N GLU A 129 -14.14 11.59 2.12
CA GLU A 129 -15.06 11.75 0.99
C GLU A 129 -14.82 13.06 0.23
N GLU A 130 -14.50 14.15 0.94
CA GLU A 130 -14.17 15.44 0.32
C GLU A 130 -12.85 15.39 -0.46
N LEU A 131 -11.81 14.78 0.11
CA LEU A 131 -10.48 14.68 -0.52
C LEU A 131 -10.43 13.69 -1.68
N THR A 132 -11.11 12.56 -1.54
CA THR A 132 -11.03 11.47 -2.53
C THR A 132 -12.15 11.51 -3.56
N GLN A 133 -13.21 12.30 -3.32
CA GLN A 133 -14.45 12.32 -4.11
C GLN A 133 -15.11 10.93 -4.23
N VAL A 134 -14.77 10.02 -3.31
CA VAL A 134 -15.24 8.64 -3.28
C VAL A 134 -15.94 8.37 -1.95
N SER A 135 -17.15 7.80 -1.97
CA SER A 135 -17.85 7.47 -0.74
C SER A 135 -17.14 6.33 0.02
N ILE A 136 -17.06 6.44 1.35
CA ILE A 136 -16.48 5.38 2.19
C ILE A 136 -17.20 4.05 1.98
N GLY A 137 -18.51 4.08 1.73
CA GLY A 137 -19.27 2.86 1.44
C GLY A 137 -18.76 2.08 0.24
N SER A 138 -18.28 2.77 -0.80
CA SER A 138 -17.69 2.11 -1.97
C SER A 138 -16.30 1.51 -1.69
N LEU A 139 -15.50 2.12 -0.79
CA LEU A 139 -14.20 1.59 -0.38
C LEU A 139 -14.35 0.27 0.39
N PHE A 140 -15.42 0.14 1.19
CA PHE A 140 -15.74 -1.07 1.93
C PHE A 140 -16.69 -2.02 1.17
N SER A 141 -16.90 -1.80 -0.13
CA SER A 141 -17.68 -2.72 -0.94
C SER A 141 -16.96 -4.07 -1.10
N TRP A 142 -17.72 -5.15 -1.27
CA TRP A 142 -17.16 -6.50 -1.42
C TRP A 142 -16.10 -6.60 -2.53
N GLN A 143 -16.26 -5.82 -3.58
CA GLN A 143 -15.34 -5.78 -4.73
C GLN A 143 -13.99 -5.16 -4.39
N ASN A 144 -13.93 -4.24 -3.42
CA ASN A 144 -12.73 -3.49 -3.06
C ASN A 144 -12.03 -4.03 -1.79
N LEU A 145 -12.72 -4.90 -1.02
CA LEU A 145 -12.16 -5.45 0.23
C LEU A 145 -10.93 -6.34 0.03
N TRP A 146 -10.66 -6.84 -1.17
CA TRP A 146 -9.50 -7.70 -1.42
C TRP A 146 -8.17 -7.01 -1.10
N ALA A 147 -8.01 -5.72 -1.41
CA ALA A 147 -6.78 -4.98 -1.18
C ALA A 147 -6.47 -4.77 0.32
N PRO A 148 -7.39 -4.24 1.16
CA PRO A 148 -7.17 -4.16 2.59
C PRO A 148 -7.03 -5.54 3.24
N CYS A 149 -7.78 -6.57 2.81
CA CYS A 149 -7.62 -7.93 3.32
C CYS A 149 -6.23 -8.50 3.02
N LEU A 150 -5.73 -8.30 1.80
CA LEU A 150 -4.39 -8.73 1.41
C LEU A 150 -3.31 -8.00 2.22
N THR A 151 -3.49 -6.71 2.47
CA THR A 151 -2.60 -5.91 3.31
C THR A 151 -2.57 -6.43 4.75
N VAL A 152 -3.73 -6.68 5.35
CA VAL A 152 -3.86 -7.23 6.71
C VAL A 152 -3.23 -8.62 6.78
N MET A 153 -3.49 -9.47 5.79
CA MET A 153 -2.90 -10.80 5.71
C MET A 153 -1.37 -10.74 5.60
N PHE A 154 -0.85 -9.85 4.76
CA PHE A 154 0.59 -9.64 4.63
C PHE A 154 1.23 -9.19 5.95
N LEU A 155 0.66 -8.18 6.62
CA LEU A 155 1.14 -7.70 7.92
C LEU A 155 1.10 -8.79 8.98
N PHE A 156 0.03 -9.59 9.02
CA PHE A 156 -0.09 -10.71 9.95
C PHE A 156 0.98 -11.77 9.69
N LEU A 157 1.16 -12.18 8.44
CA LEU A 157 2.14 -13.21 8.09
C LEU A 157 3.57 -12.77 8.39
N VAL A 158 3.96 -11.60 7.92
CA VAL A 158 5.32 -11.08 8.13
C VAL A 158 5.57 -10.78 9.61
N GLY A 159 4.59 -10.18 10.28
CA GLY A 159 4.67 -9.83 11.70
C GLY A 159 4.73 -11.02 12.63
N SER A 160 4.13 -12.16 12.27
CA SER A 160 4.15 -13.38 13.09
C SER A 160 5.29 -14.34 12.71
N ILE A 161 5.54 -14.53 11.40
CA ILE A 161 6.49 -15.54 10.93
C ILE A 161 7.93 -15.17 11.31
N ILE A 162 8.35 -13.93 11.06
CA ILE A 162 9.74 -13.51 11.30
C ILE A 162 10.11 -13.61 12.79
N PRO A 163 9.38 -12.99 13.73
CA PRO A 163 9.68 -13.15 15.14
C PRO A 163 9.40 -14.58 15.62
N GLY A 164 8.34 -15.22 15.17
CA GLY A 164 7.96 -16.57 15.54
C GLY A 164 9.05 -17.60 15.24
N ILE A 165 9.59 -17.63 14.03
CA ILE A 165 10.70 -18.52 13.66
C ILE A 165 11.93 -18.19 14.49
N TYR A 166 12.26 -16.91 14.61
CA TYR A 166 13.47 -16.50 15.33
C TYR A 166 13.43 -16.94 16.80
N PHE A 167 12.33 -16.69 17.50
CA PHE A 167 12.18 -17.05 18.92
C PHE A 167 12.04 -18.56 19.14
N SER A 168 11.34 -19.26 18.23
CA SER A 168 11.20 -20.71 18.34
C SER A 168 12.51 -21.46 18.10
N SER A 169 13.46 -20.85 17.37
CA SER A 169 14.78 -21.45 17.07
C SER A 169 15.84 -21.18 18.14
N VAL A 170 15.58 -20.30 19.14
CA VAL A 170 16.57 -19.98 20.18
C VAL A 170 16.77 -21.18 21.10
N PRO A 171 17.99 -21.73 21.23
CA PRO A 171 18.28 -22.83 22.13
C PRO A 171 18.27 -22.37 23.59
N VAL A 172 17.66 -23.20 24.46
CA VAL A 172 17.50 -22.93 25.91
C VAL A 172 18.83 -22.65 26.59
N THR A 173 19.87 -23.36 26.19
CA THR A 173 21.21 -23.19 26.73
C THR A 173 21.80 -21.81 26.52
N GLN A 174 21.46 -21.12 25.44
CA GLN A 174 21.93 -19.77 25.16
C GLN A 174 21.23 -18.71 26.04
N VAL A 175 19.98 -18.96 26.43
CA VAL A 175 19.20 -18.03 27.25
C VAL A 175 19.74 -17.97 28.68
N PHE A 176 20.10 -19.12 29.26
CA PHE A 176 20.64 -19.23 30.62
C PHE A 176 22.10 -18.83 30.72
N ARG A 177 22.84 -18.93 29.63
CA ARG A 177 24.28 -18.57 29.57
C ARG A 177 24.41 -17.10 29.17
N LYS A 178 23.95 -16.14 30.01
CA LYS A 178 23.98 -14.70 29.72
C LYS A 178 23.77 -14.48 28.20
N TYR A 179 22.56 -14.24 27.80
CA TYR A 179 22.26 -13.75 26.45
C TYR A 179 22.99 -12.41 26.31
N THR A 180 24.31 -12.53 26.10
CA THR A 180 25.17 -11.39 25.88
C THR A 180 24.67 -10.79 24.58
N GLU A 181 24.44 -9.50 24.57
CA GLU A 181 24.00 -8.65 23.47
C GLU A 181 24.91 -8.75 22.22
N ARG A 182 25.25 -9.97 21.84
CA ARG A 182 26.15 -10.23 20.72
C ARG A 182 25.40 -9.92 19.43
N LYS A 183 25.70 -8.72 18.91
CA LYS A 183 25.29 -8.18 17.61
C LYS A 183 23.85 -7.68 17.50
N ARG A 184 23.55 -6.64 18.26
CA ARG A 184 22.50 -5.66 17.96
C ARG A 184 22.80 -4.83 16.69
N SER A 185 23.92 -5.14 16.03
CA SER A 185 24.48 -4.36 14.92
C SER A 185 23.57 -4.25 13.69
N TRP A 186 22.72 -5.24 13.41
CA TRP A 186 21.84 -5.23 12.25
C TRP A 186 20.63 -4.28 12.38
N LYS A 187 20.27 -3.89 13.60
CA LYS A 187 19.16 -2.95 13.85
C LYS A 187 19.50 -1.53 13.38
N TYR A 188 20.74 -1.11 13.56
CA TYR A 188 21.17 0.24 13.19
C TYR A 188 21.09 0.51 11.69
N PRO A 189 21.58 -0.35 10.80
CA PRO A 189 21.40 -0.18 9.36
C PRO A 189 19.93 -0.11 8.96
N LEU A 190 19.07 -0.93 9.56
CA LEU A 190 17.64 -0.94 9.25
C LEU A 190 16.94 0.35 9.71
N LEU A 191 17.24 0.83 10.92
CA LEU A 191 16.78 2.12 11.41
C LEU A 191 17.29 3.26 10.52
N PHE A 192 18.55 3.22 10.12
CA PHE A 192 19.12 4.24 9.23
C PHE A 192 18.38 4.29 7.88
N VAL A 193 18.09 3.14 7.28
CA VAL A 193 17.31 3.06 6.03
C VAL A 193 15.90 3.60 6.23
N GLN A 194 15.24 3.27 7.34
CA GLN A 194 13.90 3.79 7.64
C GLN A 194 13.89 5.31 7.81
N PHE A 195 14.79 5.85 8.64
CA PHE A 195 14.89 7.30 8.84
C PHE A 195 15.30 8.02 7.56
N GLY A 196 16.23 7.45 6.79
CA GLY A 196 16.64 7.97 5.49
C GLY A 196 15.47 8.00 4.49
N GLY A 197 14.67 6.93 4.44
CA GLY A 197 13.46 6.86 3.61
C GLY A 197 12.43 7.91 4.01
N VAL A 198 12.14 8.06 5.29
CA VAL A 198 11.21 9.09 5.79
C VAL A 198 11.73 10.50 5.47
N ALA A 199 13.01 10.77 5.72
CA ALA A 199 13.60 12.08 5.42
C ALA A 199 13.55 12.39 3.91
N PHE A 200 13.78 11.38 3.06
CA PHE A 200 13.65 11.51 1.61
C PHE A 200 12.22 11.85 1.19
N LEU A 201 11.23 11.16 1.74
CA LEU A 201 9.82 11.43 1.44
C LEU A 201 9.39 12.83 1.89
N PHE A 202 9.85 13.28 3.08
CA PHE A 202 9.62 14.65 3.55
C PHE A 202 10.25 15.69 2.62
N GLY A 203 11.50 15.44 2.19
CA GLY A 203 12.17 16.31 1.22
C GLY A 203 11.44 16.38 -0.11
N LEU A 204 11.03 15.22 -0.64
CA LEU A 204 10.25 15.14 -1.88
C LEU A 204 8.93 15.91 -1.76
N THR A 205 8.18 15.71 -0.68
CA THR A 205 6.92 16.43 -0.43
C THR A 205 7.15 17.94 -0.35
N GLY A 206 8.24 18.38 0.31
CA GLY A 206 8.60 19.79 0.37
C GLY A 206 8.92 20.40 -1.00
N VAL A 207 9.64 19.67 -1.83
CA VAL A 207 9.94 20.09 -3.23
C VAL A 207 8.66 20.17 -4.06
N MET A 208 7.79 19.17 -3.98
CA MET A 208 6.50 19.15 -4.70
C MET A 208 5.61 20.33 -4.26
N TYR A 209 5.54 20.61 -2.95
CA TYR A 209 4.81 21.76 -2.44
C TYR A 209 5.39 23.10 -2.97
N ALA A 210 6.69 23.25 -2.95
CA ALA A 210 7.35 24.45 -3.46
C ALA A 210 7.11 24.63 -4.97
N GLN A 211 7.17 23.56 -5.75
CA GLN A 211 6.86 23.57 -7.19
C GLN A 211 5.40 23.94 -7.45
N TYR A 212 4.47 23.32 -6.72
CA TYR A 212 3.05 23.65 -6.81
C TYR A 212 2.80 25.14 -6.51
N HIS A 213 3.34 25.65 -5.41
CA HIS A 213 3.20 27.05 -5.01
C HIS A 213 3.83 28.00 -6.05
N TYR A 214 4.99 27.65 -6.61
CA TYR A 214 5.61 28.43 -7.66
C TYR A 214 4.74 28.47 -8.93
N THR A 215 4.20 27.33 -9.34
CA THR A 215 3.36 27.22 -10.55
C THR A 215 2.05 28.04 -10.39
N MET A 216 1.41 27.98 -9.21
CA MET A 216 0.17 28.69 -8.95
C MET A 216 0.36 30.21 -8.82
N ASN A 217 1.52 30.66 -8.37
CA ASN A 217 1.81 32.10 -8.19
C ASN A 217 2.65 32.70 -9.32
N LYS A 218 2.97 31.90 -10.34
CA LYS A 218 3.72 32.42 -11.49
C LYS A 218 2.82 33.31 -12.32
N ASP A 219 3.25 34.55 -12.52
CA ASP A 219 2.62 35.47 -13.45
C ASP A 219 2.73 34.90 -14.87
N LEU A 220 1.62 34.55 -15.47
CA LEU A 220 1.53 33.98 -16.81
C LEU A 220 1.63 35.03 -17.92
N GLY A 221 1.74 36.31 -17.54
CA GLY A 221 1.93 37.42 -18.49
C GLY A 221 0.67 37.79 -19.29
N TYR A 222 -0.51 37.30 -18.91
CA TYR A 222 -1.79 37.71 -19.47
C TYR A 222 -2.84 37.90 -18.36
N ASP A 223 -3.54 39.03 -18.43
CA ASP A 223 -4.67 39.33 -17.56
C ASP A 223 -5.91 38.53 -18.02
N ILE A 224 -6.45 37.71 -17.11
CA ILE A 224 -7.73 37.04 -17.29
C ILE A 224 -8.83 37.91 -16.64
N THR A 225 -9.05 39.12 -17.17
CA THR A 225 -10.20 39.95 -16.81
C THR A 225 -11.23 39.91 -17.92
#